data_24c2e338c3baf13f9869a9927b729e0b
#
_entry.id   24c2e338c3baf13f9869a9927b729e0b
#
_cell.length_a   1.000
_cell.length_b   1.000
_cell.length_c   1.000
_cell.angle_alpha   90.00
_cell.angle_beta   90.00
_cell.angle_gamma   90.00
#
_symmetry.space_group_name_H-M   'P 1'
#
loop_
_entity.id
_entity.type
_entity.pdbx_description
1 polymer ?
#
loop_
_entity_poly.entity_id
_entity_poly.type
_entity_poly.pdbx_seq_one_letter_code
_entity_poly.pdbx_strand_id
1 'polypeptide(L)'
;MSDLHNLYPFLSGKRQEPGKLDAALLRSVDDKARESREVGARFFAEQGPCLIAAARAIADVYRGSGRLFTMGNGGSSCDAAHVAVEFLHPVTAGRPALAAINLTADTATLSALGNDLGFEHVFLRQVIAQGRAGDGLIGFSTSGNSTNLLTAFAKATELGMVTIGLSGGDGGKMRDAVDHCLVVPTLSIHRIQECHVIAYHILWDLVHTLLADQRA
;
A
#
# COMPACT_ATOMS: atom_id res chain seq x y z
N MET A 1 -18.52 -10.57 28.96
CA MET A 1 -18.45 -9.10 29.21
C MET A 1 -17.08 -8.62 29.68
N SER A 2 -16.15 -9.51 30.05
CA SER A 2 -14.77 -9.16 30.46
C SER A 2 -13.84 -8.72 29.33
N ASP A 3 -14.10 -9.11 28.09
CA ASP A 3 -13.20 -8.84 26.97
C ASP A 3 -13.28 -7.41 26.40
N LEU A 4 -14.45 -6.76 26.51
CA LEU A 4 -14.66 -5.38 26.04
C LEU A 4 -13.82 -4.35 26.84
N HIS A 5 -13.65 -4.55 28.15
CA HIS A 5 -12.84 -3.66 28.98
C HIS A 5 -11.34 -3.77 28.69
N ASN A 6 -10.86 -4.94 28.25
CA ASN A 6 -9.47 -5.13 27.84
C ASN A 6 -9.20 -4.55 26.46
N LEU A 7 -10.19 -4.61 25.55
CA LEU A 7 -10.11 -4.02 24.23
C LEU A 7 -10.28 -2.49 24.22
N TYR A 8 -11.04 -1.97 25.20
CA TYR A 8 -11.36 -0.54 25.30
C TYR A 8 -11.15 -0.03 26.73
N PRO A 9 -9.90 0.09 27.21
CA PRO A 9 -9.60 0.51 28.58
C PRO A 9 -10.13 1.91 28.95
N PHE A 10 -10.38 2.77 27.96
CA PHE A 10 -10.98 4.10 28.15
C PHE A 10 -12.46 4.06 28.60
N LEU A 11 -13.18 2.94 28.40
CA LEU A 11 -14.58 2.80 28.85
C LEU A 11 -14.70 2.68 30.36
N SER A 12 -13.62 2.36 31.08
CA SER A 12 -13.56 2.22 32.53
C SER A 12 -12.77 3.33 33.24
N GLY A 13 -12.29 4.34 32.49
CA GLY A 13 -11.47 5.43 33.02
C GLY A 13 -12.25 6.43 33.87
N LYS A 14 -11.66 6.89 34.98
CA LYS A 14 -12.18 8.02 35.78
C LYS A 14 -12.13 9.29 34.94
N ARG A 15 -13.21 10.10 34.99
CA ARG A 15 -13.23 11.44 34.37
C ARG A 15 -12.06 12.27 34.88
N GLN A 16 -11.21 12.73 34.00
CA GLN A 16 -10.16 13.69 34.31
C GLN A 16 -10.73 15.11 34.36
N GLU A 17 -10.07 16.00 35.10
CA GLU A 17 -10.39 17.44 35.09
C GLU A 17 -10.21 17.98 33.64
N PRO A 18 -11.18 18.77 33.09
CA PRO A 18 -11.17 19.18 31.71
C PRO A 18 -9.85 19.82 31.23
N GLY A 19 -9.27 20.75 32.00
CA GLY A 19 -8.04 21.42 31.61
C GLY A 19 -6.79 20.50 31.61
N LYS A 20 -6.76 19.48 32.47
CA LYS A 20 -5.67 18.48 32.46
C LYS A 20 -5.82 17.52 31.28
N LEU A 21 -7.08 17.21 30.91
CA LEU A 21 -7.36 16.39 29.73
C LEU A 21 -6.92 17.10 28.45
N ASP A 22 -7.29 18.35 28.26
CA ASP A 22 -6.91 19.10 27.07
C ASP A 22 -5.40 19.22 26.89
N ALA A 23 -4.68 19.49 27.97
CA ALA A 23 -3.22 19.51 27.94
C ALA A 23 -2.60 18.13 27.58
N ALA A 24 -3.21 17.03 28.03
CA ALA A 24 -2.77 15.69 27.67
C ALA A 24 -3.07 15.36 26.20
N LEU A 25 -4.24 15.76 25.69
CA LEU A 25 -4.61 15.60 24.29
C LEU A 25 -3.67 16.38 23.35
N LEU A 26 -3.35 17.63 23.67
CA LEU A 26 -2.41 18.44 22.90
C LEU A 26 -1.02 17.78 22.85
N ARG A 27 -0.49 17.32 23.98
CA ARG A 27 0.78 16.57 24.00
C ARG A 27 0.70 15.31 23.12
N SER A 28 -0.41 14.58 23.16
CA SER A 28 -0.61 13.40 22.33
C SER A 28 -0.63 13.72 20.82
N VAL A 29 -1.16 14.87 20.43
CA VAL A 29 -1.09 15.36 19.03
C VAL A 29 0.36 15.63 18.63
N ASP A 30 1.09 16.39 19.45
CA ASP A 30 2.49 16.73 19.17
C ASP A 30 3.37 15.49 19.08
N ASP A 31 3.22 14.55 20.02
CA ASP A 31 3.99 13.30 20.05
C ASP A 31 3.73 12.45 18.80
N LYS A 32 2.46 12.28 18.39
CA LYS A 32 2.12 11.52 17.20
C LYS A 32 2.61 12.19 15.91
N ALA A 33 2.50 13.52 15.82
CA ALA A 33 3.01 14.27 14.68
C ALA A 33 4.54 14.23 14.58
N ARG A 34 5.25 14.22 15.72
CA ARG A 34 6.70 14.04 15.77
C ARG A 34 7.10 12.63 15.32
N GLU A 35 6.47 11.59 15.90
CA GLU A 35 6.71 10.19 15.51
C GLU A 35 6.50 9.97 14.01
N SER A 36 5.45 10.52 13.43
CA SER A 36 5.18 10.44 11.99
C SER A 36 6.34 10.99 11.17
N ARG A 37 6.85 12.17 11.52
CA ARG A 37 7.98 12.79 10.81
C ARG A 37 9.27 11.99 10.96
N GLU A 38 9.56 11.48 12.16
CA GLU A 38 10.78 10.70 12.45
C GLU A 38 10.78 9.36 11.69
N VAL A 39 9.66 8.65 11.72
CA VAL A 39 9.50 7.38 10.97
C VAL A 39 9.59 7.64 9.47
N GLY A 40 8.92 8.67 8.95
CA GLY A 40 8.99 9.04 7.54
C GLY A 40 10.41 9.40 7.10
N ALA A 41 11.12 10.24 7.86
CA ALA A 41 12.49 10.63 7.54
C ALA A 41 13.42 9.41 7.45
N ARG A 42 13.33 8.48 8.42
CA ARG A 42 14.11 7.24 8.41
C ARG A 42 13.73 6.34 7.23
N PHE A 43 12.45 6.14 7.00
CA PHE A 43 11.96 5.31 5.90
C PHE A 43 12.49 5.77 4.54
N PHE A 44 12.37 7.05 4.22
CA PHE A 44 12.83 7.56 2.92
C PHE A 44 14.35 7.60 2.79
N ALA A 45 15.08 7.81 3.88
CA ALA A 45 16.55 7.71 3.87
C ALA A 45 17.03 6.27 3.59
N GLU A 46 16.38 5.26 4.18
CA GLU A 46 16.75 3.86 4.02
C GLU A 46 16.23 3.24 2.71
N GLN A 47 14.99 3.60 2.30
CA GLN A 47 14.30 2.95 1.16
C GLN A 47 14.36 3.74 -0.15
N GLY A 48 15.01 4.89 -0.19
CA GLY A 48 15.13 5.71 -1.39
C GLY A 48 15.61 4.95 -2.64
N PRO A 49 16.69 4.16 -2.56
CA PRO A 49 17.15 3.35 -3.70
C PRO A 49 16.11 2.33 -4.19
N CYS A 50 15.42 1.64 -3.26
CA CYS A 50 14.36 0.69 -3.59
C CYS A 50 13.15 1.40 -4.24
N LEU A 51 12.79 2.58 -3.74
CA LEU A 51 11.71 3.42 -4.29
C LEU A 51 12.01 3.82 -5.74
N ILE A 52 13.23 4.23 -6.05
CA ILE A 52 13.65 4.55 -7.41
C ILE A 52 13.63 3.30 -8.30
N ALA A 53 14.09 2.15 -7.82
CA ALA A 53 14.06 0.90 -8.57
C ALA A 53 12.62 0.48 -8.89
N ALA A 54 11.70 0.56 -7.92
CA ALA A 54 10.28 0.30 -8.11
C ALA A 54 9.66 1.26 -9.14
N ALA A 55 9.99 2.56 -9.07
CA ALA A 55 9.51 3.55 -10.04
C ALA A 55 10.01 3.24 -11.47
N ARG A 56 11.25 2.82 -11.65
CA ARG A 56 11.79 2.38 -12.94
C ARG A 56 11.04 1.15 -13.47
N ALA A 57 10.82 0.15 -12.63
CA ALA A 57 10.09 -1.05 -13.00
C ALA A 57 8.65 -0.74 -13.44
N ILE A 58 7.93 0.16 -12.74
CA ILE A 58 6.59 0.61 -13.16
C ILE A 58 6.65 1.39 -14.47
N ALA A 59 7.64 2.25 -14.66
CA ALA A 59 7.82 2.98 -15.93
C ALA A 59 8.05 2.01 -17.10
N ASP A 60 8.82 0.93 -16.89
CA ASP A 60 9.05 -0.10 -17.91
C ASP A 60 7.78 -0.89 -18.22
N VAL A 61 6.92 -1.19 -17.23
CA VAL A 61 5.57 -1.75 -17.45
C VAL A 61 4.79 -0.88 -18.44
N TYR A 62 4.73 0.42 -18.22
CA TYR A 62 3.98 1.32 -19.10
C TYR A 62 4.63 1.53 -20.47
N ARG A 63 5.96 1.51 -20.57
CA ARG A 63 6.68 1.51 -21.84
C ARG A 63 6.34 0.28 -22.69
N GLY A 64 6.20 -0.86 -22.03
CA GLY A 64 5.76 -2.12 -22.63
C GLY A 64 4.26 -2.19 -22.92
N SER A 65 3.50 -1.11 -22.73
CA SER A 65 2.03 -1.09 -22.83
C SER A 65 1.32 -2.00 -21.84
N GLY A 66 1.97 -2.34 -20.72
CA GLY A 66 1.39 -3.07 -19.60
C GLY A 66 0.46 -2.19 -18.74
N ARG A 67 -0.18 -2.82 -17.80
CA ARG A 67 -1.14 -2.20 -16.85
C ARG A 67 -0.65 -2.42 -15.43
N LEU A 68 -1.04 -1.54 -14.53
CA LEU A 68 -0.76 -1.66 -13.10
C LEU A 68 -1.99 -2.18 -12.37
N PHE A 69 -1.84 -3.26 -11.63
CA PHE A 69 -2.86 -3.77 -10.72
C PHE A 69 -2.52 -3.34 -9.29
N THR A 70 -3.54 -3.07 -8.48
CA THR A 70 -3.35 -2.68 -7.08
C THR A 70 -4.23 -3.51 -6.15
N MET A 71 -3.71 -3.86 -4.96
CA MET A 71 -4.44 -4.67 -3.97
C MET A 71 -4.02 -4.33 -2.54
N GLY A 72 -4.94 -4.54 -1.59
CA GLY A 72 -4.73 -4.35 -0.16
C GLY A 72 -5.97 -4.72 0.64
N ASN A 73 -5.84 -4.85 1.96
CA ASN A 73 -6.94 -5.17 2.87
C ASN A 73 -7.25 -3.99 3.81
N GLY A 74 -8.52 -3.78 4.16
CA GLY A 74 -8.93 -2.74 5.10
C GLY A 74 -8.44 -1.35 4.70
N GLY A 75 -7.72 -0.63 5.57
CA GLY A 75 -7.12 0.68 5.24
C GLY A 75 -6.18 0.63 4.04
N SER A 76 -5.44 -0.47 3.88
CA SER A 76 -4.56 -0.68 2.71
C SER A 76 -5.33 -0.90 1.40
N SER A 77 -6.63 -1.24 1.44
CA SER A 77 -7.48 -1.22 0.23
C SER A 77 -7.77 0.21 -0.24
N CYS A 78 -7.82 1.15 0.69
CA CYS A 78 -7.93 2.58 0.36
C CYS A 78 -6.66 3.09 -0.33
N ASP A 79 -5.47 2.66 0.14
CA ASP A 79 -4.19 2.96 -0.52
C ASP A 79 -4.16 2.38 -1.94
N ALA A 80 -4.59 1.13 -2.13
CA ALA A 80 -4.68 0.48 -3.43
C ALA A 80 -5.61 1.23 -4.39
N ALA A 81 -6.77 1.67 -3.91
CA ALA A 81 -7.72 2.46 -4.69
C ALA A 81 -7.14 3.83 -5.06
N HIS A 82 -6.47 4.50 -4.12
CA HIS A 82 -5.87 5.81 -4.33
C HIS A 82 -4.75 5.75 -5.38
N VAL A 83 -3.84 4.78 -5.29
CA VAL A 83 -2.81 4.58 -6.33
C VAL A 83 -3.42 4.38 -7.70
N ALA A 84 -4.47 3.55 -7.81
CA ALA A 84 -5.11 3.32 -9.10
C ALA A 84 -5.69 4.61 -9.69
N VAL A 85 -6.35 5.45 -8.89
CA VAL A 85 -6.92 6.72 -9.38
C VAL A 85 -5.84 7.72 -9.76
N GLU A 86 -4.72 7.77 -9.03
CA GLU A 86 -3.59 8.67 -9.36
C GLU A 86 -3.01 8.38 -10.75
N PHE A 87 -2.86 7.10 -11.13
CA PHE A 87 -2.41 6.73 -12.46
C PHE A 87 -3.49 6.90 -13.54
N LEU A 88 -4.75 6.57 -13.24
CA LEU A 88 -5.88 6.72 -14.17
C LEU A 88 -6.22 8.16 -14.48
N HIS A 89 -6.13 9.04 -13.50
CA HIS A 89 -6.55 10.44 -13.61
C HIS A 89 -5.53 11.39 -12.96
N PRO A 90 -4.37 11.61 -13.60
CA PRO A 90 -3.39 12.55 -13.08
C PRO A 90 -3.95 13.97 -12.98
N VAL A 91 -3.95 14.56 -11.79
CA VAL A 91 -4.43 15.93 -11.56
C VAL A 91 -3.46 17.00 -12.06
N THR A 92 -2.19 16.64 -12.30
CA THR A 92 -1.14 17.53 -12.79
C THR A 92 -1.23 17.64 -14.31
N ALA A 93 -1.34 18.88 -14.81
CA ALA A 93 -1.41 19.14 -16.24
C ALA A 93 -0.21 18.57 -17.02
N GLY A 94 -0.48 18.03 -18.21
CA GLY A 94 0.55 17.48 -19.10
C GLY A 94 0.96 16.04 -18.83
N ARG A 95 0.42 15.38 -17.80
CA ARG A 95 0.67 13.96 -17.50
C ARG A 95 -0.39 13.08 -18.18
N PRO A 96 -0.01 12.03 -18.91
CA PRO A 96 -0.98 11.13 -19.53
C PRO A 96 -1.68 10.24 -18.49
N ALA A 97 -2.94 9.87 -18.78
CA ALA A 97 -3.62 8.79 -18.07
C ALA A 97 -2.91 7.45 -18.36
N LEU A 98 -2.67 6.66 -17.33
CA LEU A 98 -2.00 5.36 -17.40
C LEU A 98 -2.94 4.27 -16.87
N ALA A 99 -2.94 3.11 -17.53
CA ALA A 99 -3.87 2.03 -17.20
C ALA A 99 -3.58 1.44 -15.81
N ALA A 100 -4.54 1.56 -14.89
CA ALA A 100 -4.46 0.99 -13.55
C ALA A 100 -5.79 0.30 -13.17
N ILE A 101 -5.72 -0.83 -12.48
CA ILE A 101 -6.86 -1.64 -12.09
C ILE A 101 -6.79 -1.93 -10.59
N ASN A 102 -7.77 -1.43 -9.85
CA ASN A 102 -7.89 -1.73 -8.43
C ASN A 102 -8.67 -3.05 -8.23
N LEU A 103 -8.00 -4.08 -7.73
CA LEU A 103 -8.60 -5.40 -7.45
C LEU A 103 -9.54 -5.40 -6.24
N THR A 104 -9.63 -4.29 -5.51
CA THR A 104 -10.56 -4.15 -4.36
C THR A 104 -11.88 -3.46 -4.74
N ALA A 105 -12.04 -3.00 -5.98
CA ALA A 105 -13.15 -2.15 -6.38
C ALA A 105 -14.47 -2.91 -6.59
N ASP A 106 -14.42 -4.16 -7.05
CA ASP A 106 -15.60 -4.96 -7.35
C ASP A 106 -16.02 -5.78 -6.14
N THR A 107 -16.98 -5.24 -5.38
CA THR A 107 -17.54 -5.88 -4.20
C THR A 107 -18.24 -7.20 -4.51
N ALA A 108 -18.87 -7.33 -5.68
CA ALA A 108 -19.53 -8.57 -6.08
C ALA A 108 -18.51 -9.68 -6.31
N THR A 109 -17.42 -9.39 -7.03
CA THR A 109 -16.32 -10.33 -7.26
C THR A 109 -15.66 -10.71 -5.93
N LEU A 110 -15.32 -9.74 -5.05
CA LEU A 110 -14.70 -10.03 -3.76
C LEU A 110 -15.58 -10.90 -2.86
N SER A 111 -16.89 -10.60 -2.79
CA SER A 111 -17.81 -11.37 -1.94
C SER A 111 -18.05 -12.78 -2.48
N ALA A 112 -18.20 -12.96 -3.79
CA ALA A 112 -18.34 -14.27 -4.39
C ALA A 112 -17.09 -15.14 -4.17
N LEU A 113 -15.91 -14.61 -4.47
CA LEU A 113 -14.65 -15.33 -4.28
C LEU A 113 -14.39 -15.66 -2.80
N GLY A 114 -14.67 -14.72 -1.91
CA GLY A 114 -14.52 -14.94 -0.46
C GLY A 114 -15.46 -16.02 0.08
N ASN A 115 -16.70 -16.08 -0.43
CA ASN A 115 -17.68 -17.09 -0.05
C ASN A 115 -17.38 -18.49 -0.63
N ASP A 116 -16.98 -18.56 -1.90
CA ASP A 116 -16.89 -19.82 -2.64
C ASP A 116 -15.51 -20.48 -2.52
N LEU A 117 -14.44 -19.69 -2.43
CA LEU A 117 -13.05 -20.18 -2.46
C LEU A 117 -12.23 -19.84 -1.22
N GLY A 118 -12.73 -18.93 -0.36
CA GLY A 118 -11.99 -18.40 0.77
C GLY A 118 -11.29 -17.08 0.48
N PHE A 119 -11.09 -16.29 1.54
CA PHE A 119 -10.56 -14.92 1.43
C PHE A 119 -9.10 -14.88 0.92
N GLU A 120 -8.36 -15.95 1.08
CA GLU A 120 -6.99 -16.09 0.55
C GLU A 120 -6.90 -16.09 -0.98
N HIS A 121 -8.04 -16.27 -1.69
CA HIS A 121 -8.08 -16.35 -3.15
C HIS A 121 -8.71 -15.12 -3.84
N VAL A 122 -9.18 -14.13 -3.08
CA VAL A 122 -9.93 -12.98 -3.62
C VAL A 122 -9.15 -12.15 -4.65
N PHE A 123 -7.84 -12.01 -4.48
CA PHE A 123 -6.97 -11.33 -5.45
C PHE A 123 -6.37 -12.30 -6.47
N LEU A 124 -5.99 -13.50 -6.03
CA LEU A 124 -5.43 -14.54 -6.89
C LEU A 124 -6.30 -14.81 -8.14
N ARG A 125 -7.60 -15.00 -7.97
CA ARG A 125 -8.52 -15.28 -9.08
C ARG A 125 -8.61 -14.14 -10.09
N GLN A 126 -8.56 -12.90 -9.61
CA GLN A 126 -8.56 -11.72 -10.47
C GLN A 126 -7.23 -11.59 -11.24
N VAL A 127 -6.08 -11.88 -10.60
CA VAL A 127 -4.75 -11.92 -11.26
C VAL A 127 -4.72 -13.00 -12.34
N ILE A 128 -5.24 -14.22 -12.07
CA ILE A 128 -5.34 -15.29 -13.08
C ILE A 128 -6.17 -14.86 -14.30
N ALA A 129 -7.29 -14.18 -14.06
CA ALA A 129 -8.21 -13.80 -15.12
C ALA A 129 -7.70 -12.65 -16.00
N GLN A 130 -7.01 -11.70 -15.42
CA GLN A 130 -6.70 -10.42 -16.05
C GLN A 130 -5.20 -10.16 -16.25
N GLY A 131 -4.32 -10.71 -15.39
CA GLY A 131 -2.88 -10.47 -15.42
C GLY A 131 -2.19 -11.09 -16.62
N ARG A 132 -1.19 -10.41 -17.17
CA ARG A 132 -0.39 -10.83 -18.32
C ARG A 132 1.07 -10.51 -18.08
N ALA A 133 1.95 -11.19 -18.78
CA ALA A 133 3.38 -10.86 -18.78
C ALA A 133 3.60 -9.41 -19.17
N GLY A 134 4.45 -8.70 -18.44
CA GLY A 134 4.72 -7.28 -18.62
C GLY A 134 3.75 -6.34 -17.90
N ASP A 135 2.68 -6.82 -17.26
CA ASP A 135 1.89 -6.04 -16.31
C ASP A 135 2.64 -5.87 -14.98
N GLY A 136 2.18 -4.96 -14.11
CA GLY A 136 2.68 -4.78 -12.74
C GLY A 136 1.60 -5.04 -11.69
N LEU A 137 1.99 -5.48 -10.50
CA LEU A 137 1.11 -5.65 -9.34
C LEU A 137 1.71 -4.97 -8.11
N ILE A 138 0.99 -3.98 -7.56
CA ILE A 138 1.33 -3.33 -6.29
C ILE A 138 0.42 -3.85 -5.19
N GLY A 139 0.98 -4.24 -4.04
CA GLY A 139 0.23 -4.68 -2.88
C GLY A 139 0.64 -3.98 -1.59
N PHE A 140 -0.36 -3.64 -0.78
CA PHE A 140 -0.21 -2.95 0.50
C PHE A 140 -0.58 -3.88 1.66
N SER A 141 0.36 -4.15 2.56
CA SER A 141 0.12 -4.95 3.77
C SER A 141 1.00 -4.46 4.91
N THR A 142 0.43 -3.85 5.92
CA THR A 142 1.20 -3.30 7.07
C THR A 142 2.03 -4.36 7.80
N SER A 143 1.62 -5.63 7.79
CA SER A 143 2.35 -6.74 8.39
C SER A 143 3.25 -7.50 7.40
N GLY A 144 3.08 -7.29 6.08
CA GLY A 144 3.72 -8.11 5.05
C GLY A 144 3.33 -9.60 5.05
N ASN A 145 2.28 -9.99 5.80
CA ASN A 145 1.91 -11.41 6.00
C ASN A 145 0.50 -11.76 5.54
N SER A 146 -0.18 -10.88 4.81
CA SER A 146 -1.53 -11.13 4.30
C SER A 146 -1.53 -12.24 3.25
N THR A 147 -2.12 -13.40 3.57
CA THR A 147 -2.08 -14.59 2.71
C THR A 147 -2.66 -14.34 1.33
N ASN A 148 -3.78 -13.61 1.22
CA ASN A 148 -4.40 -13.27 -0.06
C ASN A 148 -3.52 -12.42 -0.98
N LEU A 149 -2.68 -11.53 -0.41
CA LEU A 149 -1.69 -10.79 -1.18
C LEU A 149 -0.53 -11.70 -1.62
N LEU A 150 -0.02 -12.52 -0.71
CA LEU A 150 1.10 -13.42 -0.98
C LEU A 150 0.78 -14.44 -2.08
N THR A 151 -0.43 -15.03 -2.07
CA THR A 151 -0.87 -15.94 -3.13
C THR A 151 -1.01 -15.23 -4.48
N ALA A 152 -1.51 -13.99 -4.49
CA ALA A 152 -1.62 -13.19 -5.69
C ALA A 152 -0.25 -12.78 -6.25
N PHE A 153 0.69 -12.39 -5.40
CA PHE A 153 2.08 -12.08 -5.79
C PHE A 153 2.78 -13.31 -6.40
N ALA A 154 2.68 -14.47 -5.76
CA ALA A 154 3.25 -15.70 -6.31
C ALA A 154 2.73 -15.97 -7.72
N LYS A 155 1.42 -15.79 -7.95
CA LYS A 155 0.83 -15.97 -9.28
C LYS A 155 1.25 -14.89 -10.26
N ALA A 156 1.37 -13.64 -9.83
CA ALA A 156 1.86 -12.56 -10.67
C ALA A 156 3.29 -12.84 -11.17
N THR A 157 4.17 -13.31 -10.28
CA THR A 157 5.54 -13.74 -10.64
C THR A 157 5.53 -14.87 -11.67
N GLU A 158 4.69 -15.91 -11.49
CA GLU A 158 4.53 -16.99 -12.47
C GLU A 158 4.08 -16.49 -13.84
N LEU A 159 3.26 -15.44 -13.89
CA LEU A 159 2.77 -14.83 -15.13
C LEU A 159 3.78 -13.87 -15.77
N GLY A 160 4.92 -13.61 -15.15
CA GLY A 160 5.91 -12.64 -15.62
C GLY A 160 5.49 -11.18 -15.41
N MET A 161 4.71 -10.91 -14.37
CA MET A 161 4.37 -9.56 -13.92
C MET A 161 5.46 -9.02 -12.98
N VAL A 162 5.68 -7.71 -13.00
CA VAL A 162 6.49 -7.02 -11.98
C VAL A 162 5.71 -6.91 -10.67
N THR A 163 6.34 -7.25 -9.55
CA THR A 163 5.70 -7.27 -8.23
C THR A 163 6.32 -6.27 -7.27
N ILE A 164 5.47 -5.44 -6.63
CA ILE A 164 5.90 -4.39 -5.73
C ILE A 164 5.07 -4.47 -4.45
N GLY A 165 5.75 -4.60 -3.31
CA GLY A 165 5.14 -4.64 -1.98
C GLY A 165 5.44 -3.39 -1.17
N LEU A 166 4.44 -2.87 -0.46
CA LEU A 166 4.62 -1.87 0.58
C LEU A 166 4.18 -2.49 1.92
N SER A 167 5.11 -2.56 2.87
CA SER A 167 4.90 -3.22 4.16
C SER A 167 5.48 -2.42 5.32
N GLY A 168 5.41 -2.97 6.53
CA GLY A 168 5.98 -2.39 7.74
C GLY A 168 6.71 -3.42 8.60
N GLY A 169 7.27 -2.96 9.70
CA GLY A 169 8.03 -3.80 10.63
C GLY A 169 9.33 -4.33 10.01
N ASP A 170 9.41 -5.63 9.87
CA ASP A 170 10.52 -6.34 9.21
C ASP A 170 10.22 -6.68 7.73
N GLY A 171 9.02 -6.35 7.25
CA GLY A 171 8.55 -6.66 5.89
C GLY A 171 7.73 -7.94 5.79
N GLY A 172 7.74 -8.77 6.83
CA GLY A 172 7.08 -10.07 6.82
C GLY A 172 7.53 -10.96 5.67
N LYS A 173 6.69 -11.91 5.29
CA LYS A 173 6.93 -12.80 4.14
C LYS A 173 6.94 -12.07 2.80
N MET A 174 6.30 -10.92 2.71
CA MET A 174 6.23 -10.11 1.48
C MET A 174 7.61 -9.65 1.05
N ARG A 175 8.52 -9.37 1.99
CA ARG A 175 9.88 -8.89 1.73
C ARG A 175 10.64 -9.74 0.72
N ASP A 176 10.50 -11.06 0.83
CA ASP A 176 11.21 -12.02 -0.02
C ASP A 176 10.32 -12.59 -1.15
N ALA A 177 9.06 -12.17 -1.21
CA ALA A 177 8.06 -12.69 -2.15
C ALA A 177 7.81 -11.78 -3.35
N VAL A 178 8.42 -10.59 -3.40
CA VAL A 178 8.21 -9.60 -4.46
C VAL A 178 9.54 -9.05 -4.99
N ASP A 179 9.54 -8.52 -6.21
CA ASP A 179 10.75 -7.96 -6.83
C ASP A 179 11.26 -6.71 -6.10
N HIS A 180 10.33 -5.87 -5.61
CA HIS A 180 10.64 -4.66 -4.86
C HIS A 180 9.76 -4.58 -3.62
N CYS A 181 10.35 -4.56 -2.43
CA CYS A 181 9.63 -4.40 -1.17
C CYS A 181 10.08 -3.16 -0.42
N LEU A 182 9.17 -2.20 -0.25
CA LEU A 182 9.36 -1.00 0.56
C LEU A 182 8.90 -1.29 1.99
N VAL A 183 9.81 -1.23 2.96
CA VAL A 183 9.53 -1.62 4.35
C VAL A 183 9.64 -0.41 5.26
N VAL A 184 8.51 0.03 5.84
CA VAL A 184 8.47 1.11 6.83
C VAL A 184 8.96 0.58 8.18
N PRO A 185 10.06 1.13 8.77
CA PRO A 185 10.73 0.54 9.94
C PRO A 185 10.02 0.88 11.26
N THR A 186 8.75 0.48 11.40
CA THR A 186 7.94 0.63 12.62
C THR A 186 6.85 -0.44 12.68
N LEU A 187 6.34 -0.73 13.89
CA LEU A 187 5.18 -1.60 14.11
C LEU A 187 3.85 -0.83 14.22
N SER A 188 3.90 0.49 14.22
CA SER A 188 2.70 1.34 14.28
C SER A 188 1.97 1.32 12.94
N ILE A 189 0.81 0.68 12.89
CA ILE A 189 -0.01 0.55 11.68
C ILE A 189 -0.30 1.92 11.05
N HIS A 190 -0.60 2.93 11.87
CA HIS A 190 -0.90 4.28 11.37
C HIS A 190 0.32 4.94 10.72
N ARG A 191 1.52 4.84 11.37
CA ARG A 191 2.77 5.38 10.79
C ARG A 191 3.15 4.66 9.50
N ILE A 192 2.92 3.34 9.44
CA ILE A 192 3.15 2.55 8.21
C ILE A 192 2.26 3.08 7.08
N GLN A 193 0.95 3.20 7.29
CA GLN A 193 0.02 3.69 6.27
C GLN A 193 0.31 5.14 5.85
N GLU A 194 0.66 6.03 6.77
CA GLU A 194 1.09 7.39 6.45
C GLU A 194 2.31 7.42 5.52
N CYS A 195 3.30 6.57 5.78
CA CYS A 195 4.46 6.42 4.89
C CYS A 195 4.09 5.81 3.54
N HIS A 196 3.15 4.85 3.49
CA HIS A 196 2.65 4.30 2.23
C HIS A 196 2.04 5.39 1.35
N VAL A 197 1.21 6.28 1.93
CA VAL A 197 0.63 7.42 1.20
C VAL A 197 1.71 8.28 0.55
N ILE A 198 2.72 8.69 1.30
CA ILE A 198 3.81 9.51 0.77
C ILE A 198 4.61 8.73 -0.30
N ALA A 199 4.89 7.44 -0.04
CA ALA A 199 5.66 6.60 -0.95
C ALA A 199 5.00 6.45 -2.31
N TYR A 200 3.70 6.16 -2.38
CA TYR A 200 3.06 5.99 -3.68
C TYR A 200 2.86 7.31 -4.44
N HIS A 201 2.71 8.45 -3.77
CA HIS A 201 2.74 9.75 -4.45
C HIS A 201 4.12 10.04 -5.07
N ILE A 202 5.21 9.70 -4.36
CA ILE A 202 6.56 9.80 -4.91
C ILE A 202 6.74 8.83 -6.08
N LEU A 203 6.30 7.56 -5.96
CA LEU A 203 6.34 6.59 -7.05
C LEU A 203 5.63 7.13 -8.29
N TRP A 204 4.42 7.64 -8.13
CA TRP A 204 3.64 8.25 -9.21
C TRP A 204 4.39 9.40 -9.91
N ASP A 205 4.98 10.31 -9.13
CA ASP A 205 5.74 11.45 -9.67
C ASP A 205 6.99 10.99 -10.43
N LEU A 206 7.76 10.06 -9.85
CA LEU A 206 8.95 9.50 -10.47
C LEU A 206 8.63 8.72 -11.76
N VAL A 207 7.55 7.94 -11.79
CA VAL A 207 7.12 7.20 -12.97
C VAL A 207 6.80 8.16 -14.12
N HIS A 208 6.00 9.20 -13.87
CA HIS A 208 5.69 10.20 -14.89
C HIS A 208 6.94 10.96 -15.38
N THR A 209 7.86 11.28 -14.48
CA THR A 209 9.16 11.89 -14.84
C THR A 209 9.98 10.97 -15.74
N LEU A 210 10.10 9.68 -15.39
CA LEU A 210 10.82 8.69 -16.18
C LEU A 210 10.20 8.44 -17.56
N LEU A 211 8.87 8.55 -17.67
CA LEU A 211 8.18 8.41 -18.95
C LEU A 211 8.31 9.66 -19.84
N ALA A 212 8.44 10.84 -19.24
CA ALA A 212 8.64 12.09 -19.97
C ALA A 212 10.05 12.21 -20.58
N ASP A 213 11.08 11.74 -19.86
CA ASP A 213 12.48 11.83 -20.26
C ASP A 213 12.80 11.10 -21.58
N GLN A 214 11.96 10.19 -22.03
CA GLN A 214 12.14 9.47 -23.30
C GLN A 214 11.34 10.06 -24.48
N ARG A 215 10.65 11.18 -24.27
CA ARG A 215 9.90 11.88 -25.32
C ARG A 215 10.66 13.11 -25.88
N ALA A 216 11.82 13.39 -25.30
CA ALA A 216 12.77 14.41 -25.77
C ALA A 216 13.83 13.77 -26.67
#